data_c26dd5c5d2308bbb297d9637ddb20cfd
#
_entry.id   c26dd5c5d2308bbb297d9637ddb20cfd
#
_cell.length_a   1.000
_cell.length_b   1.000
_cell.length_c   1.000
_cell.angle_alpha   90.00
_cell.angle_beta   90.00
_cell.angle_gamma   90.00
#
_symmetry.space_group_name_H-M   'P 1'
#
loop_
_entity.id
_entity.type
_entity.pdbx_description
1 polymer ?
#
loop_
_entity_poly.entity_id
_entity_poly.type
_entity_poly.pdbx_seq_one_letter_code
_entity_poly.pdbx_strand_id
1 'polypeptide(L)'
;MLKLYIRPVCLLRPEEEVASLSLLVESRREKVRTIKGKENRSRSIAAGLLLRYMLLEEQIPYAEESFGLEEHGKPRLKKDGVFFNLSHAGAYVAGALSDV
;
A
#
# COMPACT_ATOMS: atom_id res chain seq x y z
N MET A 1 12.87 -14.00 7.62
CA MET A 1 12.29 -13.85 6.26
C MET A 1 12.39 -12.38 5.84
N LEU A 2 12.82 -12.16 4.63
CA LEU A 2 12.79 -10.84 4.03
C LEU A 2 12.32 -11.00 2.58
N LYS A 3 11.24 -10.34 2.23
CA LYS A 3 10.71 -10.34 0.87
C LYS A 3 10.69 -8.93 0.32
N LEU A 4 11.21 -8.77 -0.88
CA LEU A 4 11.27 -7.49 -1.58
C LEU A 4 10.46 -7.58 -2.87
N TYR A 5 9.72 -6.51 -3.16
CA TYR A 5 8.85 -6.43 -4.33
C TYR A 5 9.08 -5.11 -5.02
N ILE A 6 9.11 -5.14 -6.35
CA ILE A 6 9.17 -3.93 -7.17
C ILE A 6 8.11 -4.08 -8.27
N ARG A 7 7.32 -3.05 -8.44
CA ARG A 7 6.27 -3.04 -9.47
C ARG A 7 6.29 -1.71 -10.23
N PRO A 8 6.02 -1.74 -11.54
CA PRO A 8 5.85 -0.49 -12.28
C PRO A 8 4.55 0.19 -11.88
N VAL A 9 4.56 1.51 -11.96
CA VAL A 9 3.37 2.32 -11.75
C VAL A 9 2.76 2.62 -13.11
N CYS A 10 1.47 2.30 -13.26
CA CYS A 10 0.72 2.66 -14.46
C CYS A 10 -0.14 3.88 -14.14
N LEU A 11 -0.16 4.85 -15.04
CA LEU A 11 -1.04 5.99 -14.91
C LEU A 11 -2.48 5.51 -15.13
N LEU A 12 -3.33 5.69 -14.13
CA LEU A 12 -4.68 5.14 -14.14
C LEU A 12 -5.67 6.10 -14.79
N ARG A 13 -6.59 5.55 -15.58
CA ARG A 13 -7.76 6.27 -16.07
C ARG A 13 -8.76 6.44 -14.91
N PRO A 14 -9.68 7.42 -14.98
CA PRO A 14 -10.64 7.64 -13.89
C PRO A 14 -11.39 6.40 -13.45
N GLU A 15 -11.85 5.57 -14.39
CA GLU A 15 -12.58 4.34 -14.06
C GLU A 15 -11.67 3.30 -13.40
N GLU A 16 -10.40 3.29 -13.75
CA GLU A 16 -9.43 2.41 -13.14
C GLU A 16 -9.08 2.87 -11.71
N GLU A 17 -9.03 4.18 -11.48
CA GLU A 17 -8.87 4.71 -10.13
C GLU A 17 -10.01 4.26 -9.22
N VAL A 18 -11.25 4.39 -9.68
CA VAL A 18 -12.43 3.98 -8.90
C VAL A 18 -12.37 2.49 -8.56
N ALA A 19 -12.09 1.66 -9.56
CA ALA A 19 -12.00 0.21 -9.36
C ALA A 19 -10.88 -0.16 -8.39
N SER A 20 -9.72 0.49 -8.53
CA SER A 20 -8.57 0.21 -7.67
C SER A 20 -8.81 0.64 -6.22
N LEU A 21 -9.44 1.81 -6.02
CA LEU A 21 -9.76 2.30 -4.68
C LEU A 21 -10.65 1.33 -3.91
N SER A 22 -11.55 0.63 -4.60
CA SER A 22 -12.43 -0.35 -3.95
C SER A 22 -11.67 -1.52 -3.33
N LEU A 23 -10.43 -1.76 -3.75
CA LEU A 23 -9.60 -2.84 -3.24
C LEU A 23 -8.72 -2.39 -2.06
N LEU A 24 -8.72 -1.11 -1.72
CA LEU A 24 -7.88 -0.56 -0.67
C LEU A 24 -8.66 -0.38 0.63
N VAL A 25 -7.96 -0.47 1.76
CA VAL A 25 -8.55 -0.15 3.07
C VAL A 25 -8.91 1.32 3.14
N GLU A 26 -9.86 1.67 4.01
CA GLU A 26 -10.41 3.03 4.07
C GLU A 26 -9.37 4.10 4.33
N SER A 27 -8.41 3.85 5.24
CA SER A 27 -7.35 4.82 5.52
C SER A 27 -6.51 5.15 4.29
N ARG A 28 -6.27 4.17 3.43
CA ARG A 28 -5.54 4.40 2.19
C ARG A 28 -6.40 5.16 1.18
N ARG A 29 -7.69 4.83 1.08
CA ARG A 29 -8.61 5.55 0.21
C ARG A 29 -8.68 7.03 0.58
N GLU A 30 -8.78 7.33 1.86
CA GLU A 30 -8.79 8.72 2.33
C GLU A 30 -7.51 9.45 1.98
N LYS A 31 -6.36 8.79 2.17
CA LYS A 31 -5.07 9.35 1.81
C LYS A 31 -5.00 9.69 0.32
N VAL A 32 -5.44 8.76 -0.54
CA VAL A 32 -5.43 8.98 -1.98
C VAL A 32 -6.29 10.17 -2.38
N ARG A 33 -7.47 10.30 -1.77
CA ARG A 33 -8.40 11.40 -2.07
C ARG A 33 -7.81 12.78 -1.81
N THR A 34 -6.83 12.89 -0.91
CA THR A 34 -6.18 14.17 -0.60
C THR A 34 -5.04 14.50 -1.55
N ILE A 35 -4.59 13.56 -2.36
CA ILE A 35 -3.45 13.74 -3.23
C ILE A 35 -3.87 14.48 -4.50
N LYS A 36 -3.16 15.55 -4.81
CA LYS A 36 -3.34 16.29 -6.05
C LYS A 36 -2.40 15.69 -7.11
N GLY A 37 -2.91 15.64 -8.33
CA GLY A 37 -2.12 15.14 -9.45
C GLY A 37 -2.32 13.63 -9.66
N LYS A 38 -2.65 13.32 -10.90
CA LYS A 38 -2.97 11.95 -11.31
C LYS A 38 -1.79 10.99 -11.12
N GLU A 39 -0.58 11.46 -11.40
CA GLU A 39 0.62 10.63 -11.25
C GLU A 39 0.87 10.27 -9.79
N ASN A 40 0.73 11.24 -8.88
CA ASN A 40 0.91 11.01 -7.46
C ASN A 40 -0.18 10.10 -6.89
N ARG A 41 -1.43 10.26 -7.35
CA ARG A 41 -2.50 9.36 -6.95
C ARG A 41 -2.24 7.93 -7.43
N SER A 42 -1.81 7.78 -8.67
CA SER A 42 -1.50 6.46 -9.23
C SER A 42 -0.38 5.76 -8.46
N ARG A 43 0.65 6.51 -8.03
CA ARG A 43 1.72 5.94 -7.20
C ARG A 43 1.20 5.48 -5.84
N SER A 44 0.36 6.27 -5.20
CA SER A 44 -0.21 5.91 -3.90
C SER A 44 -1.12 4.70 -3.99
N ILE A 45 -1.91 4.62 -5.05
CA ILE A 45 -2.77 3.47 -5.31
C ILE A 45 -1.91 2.22 -5.55
N ALA A 46 -0.88 2.34 -6.38
CA ALA A 46 0.03 1.22 -6.67
C ALA A 46 0.70 0.70 -5.40
N ALA A 47 1.13 1.59 -4.51
CA ALA A 47 1.72 1.19 -3.23
C ALA A 47 0.70 0.44 -2.37
N GLY A 48 -0.54 0.91 -2.32
CA GLY A 48 -1.61 0.24 -1.59
C GLY A 48 -1.94 -1.14 -2.14
N LEU A 49 -2.01 -1.26 -3.46
CA LEU A 49 -2.24 -2.55 -4.12
C LEU A 49 -1.09 -3.52 -3.89
N LEU A 50 0.14 -3.03 -3.91
CA LEU A 50 1.31 -3.85 -3.62
C LEU A 50 1.26 -4.37 -2.19
N LEU A 51 0.93 -3.53 -1.23
CA LEU A 51 0.81 -3.96 0.16
C LEU A 51 -0.27 -5.03 0.29
N ARG A 52 -1.41 -4.84 -0.36
CA ARG A 52 -2.49 -5.84 -0.38
C ARG A 52 -1.97 -7.19 -0.90
N TYR A 53 -1.24 -7.16 -2.01
CA TYR A 53 -0.67 -8.37 -2.60
C TYR A 53 0.32 -9.05 -1.65
N MET A 54 1.23 -8.27 -1.05
CA MET A 54 2.24 -8.78 -0.12
C MET A 54 1.60 -9.49 1.07
N LEU A 55 0.57 -8.89 1.65
CA LEU A 55 -0.11 -9.46 2.82
C LEU A 55 -0.89 -10.72 2.44
N LEU A 56 -1.54 -10.72 1.28
CA LEU A 56 -2.27 -11.90 0.82
C LEU A 56 -1.35 -13.09 0.61
N GLU A 57 -0.14 -12.86 0.10
CA GLU A 57 0.82 -13.95 -0.06
C GLU A 57 1.24 -14.57 1.28
N GLU A 58 1.23 -13.80 2.35
CA GLU A 58 1.60 -14.27 3.68
C GLU A 58 0.38 -14.66 4.52
N GLN A 59 -0.79 -14.73 3.88
CA GLN A 59 -2.04 -15.09 4.56
C GLN A 59 -2.39 -14.14 5.72
N ILE A 60 -1.97 -12.88 5.59
CA ILE A 60 -2.33 -11.82 6.53
C ILE A 60 -3.54 -11.07 5.95
N PRO A 61 -4.63 -10.92 6.71
CA PRO A 61 -5.79 -10.22 6.20
C PRO A 61 -5.46 -8.76 5.84
N TYR A 62 -5.85 -8.35 4.65
CA TYR A 62 -5.75 -6.95 4.24
C TYR A 62 -7.08 -6.27 4.59
N ALA A 63 -7.15 -5.74 5.79
CA ALA A 63 -8.34 -5.11 6.33
C ALA A 63 -7.93 -3.94 7.22
N GLU A 64 -8.83 -2.98 7.42
CA GLU A 64 -8.51 -1.80 8.23
C GLU A 64 -8.06 -2.18 9.64
N GLU A 65 -8.70 -3.17 10.25
CA GLU A 65 -8.38 -3.63 11.59
C GLU A 65 -7.01 -4.32 11.71
N SER A 66 -6.38 -4.67 10.58
CA SER A 66 -5.03 -5.25 10.59
C SER A 66 -3.94 -4.20 10.83
N PHE A 67 -4.29 -2.92 10.75
CA PHE A 67 -3.32 -1.84 10.84
C PHE A 67 -3.51 -1.00 12.09
N GLY A 68 -2.39 -0.49 12.60
CA GLY A 68 -2.34 0.53 13.63
C GLY A 68 -1.44 1.66 13.15
N LEU A 69 -1.19 2.64 14.01
CA LEU A 69 -0.31 3.75 13.70
C LEU A 69 0.88 3.72 14.63
N GLU A 70 2.06 3.99 14.08
CA GLU A 70 3.25 4.25 14.87
C GLU A 70 3.14 5.65 15.49
N GLU A 71 4.08 5.96 16.41
CA GLU A 71 4.11 7.22 17.14
C GLU A 71 4.02 8.45 16.24
N HIS A 72 4.60 8.37 15.05
CA HIS A 72 4.60 9.47 14.08
C HIS A 72 3.50 9.36 13.02
N GLY A 73 2.51 8.51 13.25
CA GLY A 73 1.39 8.35 12.33
C GLY A 73 1.64 7.41 11.16
N LYS A 74 2.82 6.77 11.06
CA LYS A 74 3.10 5.80 10.01
C LYS A 74 2.29 4.52 10.25
N PRO A 75 1.61 3.98 9.22
CA PRO A 75 0.88 2.71 9.38
C PRO A 75 1.83 1.56 9.71
N ARG A 76 1.36 0.67 10.56
CA ARG A 76 2.06 -0.58 10.90
C ARG A 76 1.06 -1.71 10.98
N LEU A 77 1.55 -2.94 10.86
CA LEU A 77 0.73 -4.12 11.11
C LEU A 77 0.57 -4.33 12.62
N LYS A 78 -0.63 -4.65 13.05
CA LYS A 78 -0.88 -5.00 14.45
C LYS A 78 -0.33 -6.38 14.78
N LYS A 79 -0.15 -7.24 13.78
CA LYS A 79 0.43 -8.57 13.97
C LYS A 79 1.88 -8.43 14.45
N ASP A 80 2.20 -9.03 15.60
CA ASP A 80 3.53 -8.98 16.16
C ASP A 80 4.54 -9.72 15.27
N GLY A 81 5.74 -9.15 15.19
CA GLY A 81 6.85 -9.79 14.50
C GLY A 81 6.83 -9.70 12.99
N VAL A 82 5.90 -8.95 12.41
CA VAL A 82 5.86 -8.74 10.96
C VAL A 82 5.87 -7.25 10.67
N PHE A 83 6.79 -6.84 9.81
CA PHE A 83 7.01 -5.43 9.48
C PHE A 83 6.94 -5.23 7.98
N PHE A 84 6.40 -4.10 7.55
CA PHE A 84 6.41 -3.74 6.13
C PHE A 84 6.94 -2.32 5.95
N ASN A 85 7.44 -2.07 4.75
CA ASN A 85 7.83 -0.74 4.32
C ASN A 85 7.48 -0.58 2.85
N LEU A 86 7.02 0.61 2.48
CA LEU A 86 6.67 0.95 1.10
C LEU A 86 7.42 2.21 0.71
N SER A 87 7.87 2.24 -0.54
CA SER A 87 8.46 3.44 -1.12
C SER A 87 8.08 3.54 -2.58
N HIS A 88 8.15 4.73 -3.12
CA HIS A 88 7.93 4.93 -4.54
C HIS A 88 8.86 6.02 -5.07
N ALA A 89 9.29 5.85 -6.29
CA ALA A 89 10.13 6.83 -6.98
C ALA A 89 9.90 6.70 -8.48
N GLY A 90 9.51 7.82 -9.11
CA GLY A 90 9.29 7.84 -10.54
C GLY A 90 8.24 6.83 -10.98
N ALA A 91 8.67 5.88 -11.80
CA ALA A 91 7.79 4.91 -12.43
C ALA A 91 7.62 3.61 -11.64
N TYR A 92 8.14 3.53 -10.41
CA TYR A 92 8.14 2.28 -9.65
C TYR A 92 7.68 2.47 -8.21
N VAL A 93 7.05 1.43 -7.68
CA VAL A 93 6.83 1.28 -6.24
C VAL A 93 7.61 0.06 -5.77
N ALA A 94 8.08 0.12 -4.54
CA ALA A 94 8.78 -0.98 -3.90
C ALA A 94 8.17 -1.27 -2.54
N GLY A 95 8.17 -2.54 -2.17
CA GLY A 95 7.69 -2.97 -0.87
C GLY A 95 8.64 -3.97 -0.26
N ALA A 96 8.73 -3.94 1.06
CA ALA A 96 9.48 -4.91 1.83
C ALA A 96 8.60 -5.48 2.93
N LEU A 97 8.71 -6.77 3.14
CA LEU A 97 8.02 -7.48 4.22
C LEU A 97 9.06 -8.31 4.96
N SER A 98 9.10 -8.20 6.27
CA SER A 98 10.10 -8.93 7.06
C SER A 98 9.53 -9.34 8.41
N ASP A 99 10.19 -10.31 9.02
CA ASP A 99 9.88 -10.77 10.38
C ASP A 99 10.99 -10.42 11.38
N VAL A 100 11.88 -9.54 10.98
CA VAL A 100 12.98 -9.05 11.83
C VAL A 100 13.08 -7.54 11.78
#